data_99767a7d2f7a2c47260cdff7e5f27c31
#
_entry.id   99767a7d2f7a2c47260cdff7e5f27c31
#
_cell.length_a   1.000
_cell.length_b   1.000
_cell.length_c   1.000
_cell.angle_alpha   90.00
_cell.angle_beta   90.00
_cell.angle_gamma   90.00
#
_symmetry.space_group_name_H-M   'P 1'
#
loop_
_entity.id
_entity.type
_entity.pdbx_description
1 polymer ?
#
loop_
_entity_poly.entity_id
_entity_poly.type
_entity_poly.pdbx_seq_one_letter_code
_entity_poly.pdbx_strand_id
1 'polypeptide(L)'
;MRRATGRHRSVADCRGLAYRSSKTAVNAVTLLTAQALGKDFKVNALAPGLRRTNLIAGMSVGGDPAEAATGAVRLALLPDDAPTGALWSWDGTRTPW
;
A
#
# COMPACT_ATOMS: atom_id res chain seq x y z
N MET A 1 1.64 -1.10 34.74
CA MET A 1 1.03 -1.27 33.42
C MET A 1 -0.47 -1.28 33.55
N ARG A 2 -1.11 -0.57 32.67
CA ARG A 2 -2.52 -0.45 32.73
C ARG A 2 -3.20 -1.55 31.97
N ARG A 3 -4.06 -2.22 32.59
CA ARG A 3 -4.80 -3.26 31.95
C ARG A 3 -6.05 -2.71 31.30
N ALA A 4 -6.40 -3.22 30.15
CA ALA A 4 -7.64 -2.85 29.48
C ALA A 4 -8.81 -3.47 30.22
N THR A 5 -9.41 -2.73 31.13
CA THR A 5 -10.45 -3.25 32.02
C THR A 5 -11.67 -3.71 31.26
N GLY A 6 -12.06 -4.96 31.46
CA GLY A 6 -13.26 -5.52 30.87
C GLY A 6 -13.31 -5.52 29.37
N ARG A 7 -12.23 -5.11 28.75
CA ARG A 7 -12.20 -4.99 27.34
C ARG A 7 -11.35 -6.08 26.76
N HIS A 8 -11.91 -6.81 25.86
CA HIS A 8 -11.21 -7.87 25.18
C HIS A 8 -10.77 -7.40 23.82
N ARG A 9 -9.50 -7.53 23.57
CA ARG A 9 -9.01 -7.34 22.22
C ARG A 9 -9.37 -8.55 21.42
N SER A 10 -10.14 -8.34 20.37
CA SER A 10 -10.56 -9.43 19.51
C SER A 10 -9.42 -9.88 18.62
N VAL A 11 -9.57 -11.05 18.04
CA VAL A 11 -8.65 -11.54 17.01
C VAL A 11 -8.59 -10.56 15.83
N ALA A 12 -9.71 -9.89 15.55
CA ALA A 12 -9.76 -8.90 14.49
C ALA A 12 -8.81 -7.73 14.76
N ASP A 13 -8.69 -7.30 16.02
CA ASP A 13 -7.74 -6.23 16.37
C ASP A 13 -6.31 -6.68 16.13
N CYS A 14 -5.98 -7.93 16.48
CA CYS A 14 -4.66 -8.48 16.22
C CYS A 14 -4.39 -8.59 14.73
N ARG A 15 -5.38 -8.98 13.94
CA ARG A 15 -5.24 -9.04 12.49
C ARG A 15 -5.01 -7.64 11.90
N GLY A 16 -5.72 -6.64 12.42
CA GLY A 16 -5.52 -5.26 12.01
C GLY A 16 -4.10 -4.78 12.28
N LEU A 17 -3.57 -5.13 13.44
CA LEU A 17 -2.20 -4.78 13.79
C LEU A 17 -1.20 -5.47 12.85
N ALA A 18 -1.35 -6.76 12.60
CA ALA A 18 -0.48 -7.51 11.71
C ALA A 18 -0.55 -6.97 10.28
N TYR A 19 -1.75 -6.70 9.79
CA TYR A 19 -1.95 -6.17 8.44
C TYR A 19 -1.26 -4.81 8.30
N ARG A 20 -1.53 -3.88 9.22
CA ARG A 20 -0.97 -2.53 9.17
C ARG A 20 0.55 -2.55 9.29
N SER A 21 1.08 -3.39 10.17
CA SER A 21 2.52 -3.53 10.32
C SER A 21 3.17 -4.05 9.05
N SER A 22 2.55 -5.04 8.40
CA SER A 22 3.09 -5.58 7.15
C SER A 22 3.07 -4.54 6.03
N LYS A 23 2.03 -3.73 5.94
CA LYS A 23 1.96 -2.65 4.94
C LYS A 23 2.99 -1.56 5.21
N THR A 24 3.22 -1.22 6.45
CA THR A 24 4.28 -0.27 6.83
C THR A 24 5.65 -0.83 6.45
N ALA A 25 5.86 -2.12 6.65
CA ALA A 25 7.10 -2.77 6.26
C ALA A 25 7.33 -2.71 4.75
N VAL A 26 6.28 -2.91 3.95
CA VAL A 26 6.37 -2.77 2.49
C VAL A 26 6.82 -1.35 2.12
N ASN A 27 6.24 -0.34 2.75
CA ASN A 27 6.61 1.05 2.50
C ASN A 27 8.07 1.31 2.86
N ALA A 28 8.54 0.81 3.99
CA ALA A 28 9.93 0.96 4.41
C ALA A 28 10.89 0.28 3.44
N VAL A 29 10.58 -0.94 3.02
CA VAL A 29 11.39 -1.67 2.05
C VAL A 29 11.45 -0.92 0.72
N THR A 30 10.33 -0.36 0.28
CA THR A 30 10.28 0.43 -0.94
C THR A 30 11.23 1.62 -0.87
N LEU A 31 11.15 2.38 0.21
CA LEU A 31 11.99 3.57 0.37
C LEU A 31 13.46 3.21 0.45
N LEU A 32 13.81 2.21 1.26
CA LEU A 32 15.20 1.81 1.44
C LEU A 32 15.78 1.23 0.16
N THR A 33 15.00 0.46 -0.59
CA THR A 33 15.44 -0.09 -1.87
C THR A 33 15.67 1.02 -2.88
N ALA A 34 14.78 2.00 -2.93
CA ALA A 34 14.94 3.15 -3.81
C ALA A 34 16.23 3.92 -3.50
N GLN A 35 16.52 4.12 -2.22
CA GLN A 35 17.74 4.79 -1.80
C GLN A 35 18.99 4.00 -2.16
N ALA A 36 18.93 2.68 -2.03
CA ALA A 36 20.07 1.82 -2.33
C ALA A 36 20.37 1.75 -3.82
N LEU A 37 19.35 1.74 -4.66
CA LEU A 37 19.53 1.60 -6.11
C LEU A 37 19.76 2.92 -6.85
N GLY A 38 19.49 4.05 -6.20
CA GLY A 38 19.72 5.35 -6.80
C GLY A 38 18.79 5.68 -7.95
N LYS A 39 19.23 6.58 -8.81
CA LYS A 39 18.40 7.15 -9.88
C LYS A 39 18.13 6.20 -11.03
N ASP A 40 18.94 5.18 -11.20
CA ASP A 40 18.84 4.30 -12.35
C ASP A 40 17.64 3.38 -12.30
N PHE A 41 17.03 3.25 -11.13
CA PHE A 41 15.87 2.40 -10.92
C PHE A 41 14.76 3.18 -10.24
N LYS A 42 13.54 3.02 -10.74
CA LYS A 42 12.36 3.61 -10.12
C LYS A 42 11.70 2.56 -9.24
N VAL A 43 11.73 2.77 -7.94
CA VAL A 43 11.13 1.87 -6.96
C VAL A 43 10.06 2.65 -6.22
N ASN A 44 8.82 2.36 -6.51
CA ASN A 44 7.67 3.05 -5.94
C ASN A 44 6.65 2.05 -5.43
N ALA A 45 5.80 2.50 -4.54
CA ALA A 45 4.70 1.70 -4.03
C ALA A 45 3.38 2.27 -4.52
N LEU A 46 2.39 1.40 -4.67
CA LEU A 46 1.05 1.76 -5.08
C LEU A 46 0.06 1.46 -3.97
N ALA A 47 -0.77 2.43 -3.65
CA ALA A 47 -1.93 2.23 -2.78
C ALA A 47 -3.16 2.07 -3.68
N PRO A 48 -3.64 0.82 -3.85
CA PRO A 48 -4.73 0.57 -4.81
C PRO A 48 -6.10 0.95 -4.28
N GLY A 49 -6.23 1.26 -2.99
CA GLY A 49 -7.53 1.46 -2.38
C GLY A 49 -8.27 0.13 -2.22
N LEU A 50 -9.49 0.20 -1.73
CA LEU A 50 -10.32 -1.00 -1.59
C LEU A 50 -10.82 -1.42 -2.96
N ARG A 51 -10.54 -2.66 -3.35
CA ARG A 51 -10.92 -3.19 -4.66
C ARG A 51 -11.81 -4.39 -4.52
N ARG A 52 -12.71 -4.55 -5.48
CA ARG A 52 -13.59 -5.72 -5.55
C ARG A 52 -12.80 -6.88 -6.12
N THR A 53 -12.45 -7.82 -5.25
CA THR A 53 -11.71 -9.01 -5.62
C THR A 53 -12.30 -10.21 -4.89
N ASN A 54 -11.90 -11.39 -5.31
CA ASN A 54 -12.32 -12.62 -4.62
C ASN A 54 -11.76 -12.74 -3.21
N LEU A 55 -10.75 -11.93 -2.91
CA LEU A 55 -10.15 -11.91 -1.59
C LEU A 55 -11.13 -11.41 -0.52
N ILE A 56 -12.07 -10.55 -0.94
CA ILE A 56 -13.12 -10.05 -0.06
C ILE A 56 -14.42 -10.77 -0.45
N ALA A 57 -14.51 -12.02 -0.04
CA ALA A 57 -15.61 -12.90 -0.44
C ALA A 57 -16.96 -12.33 -0.03
N GLY A 58 -17.90 -12.29 -0.96
CA GLY A 58 -19.26 -11.87 -0.71
C GLY A 58 -19.47 -10.36 -0.56
N MET A 59 -18.42 -9.57 -0.68
CA MET A 59 -18.54 -8.12 -0.59
C MET A 59 -18.47 -7.50 -1.98
N SER A 60 -19.45 -6.66 -2.29
CA SER A 60 -19.46 -5.90 -3.54
C SER A 60 -19.06 -4.45 -3.29
N VAL A 61 -18.12 -4.23 -2.35
CA VAL A 61 -17.61 -2.91 -2.01
C VAL A 61 -16.23 -2.71 -2.61
N GLY A 62 -15.89 -1.46 -2.80
CA GLY A 62 -14.60 -1.09 -3.36
C GLY A 62 -14.65 -0.80 -4.84
N GLY A 63 -13.58 -0.28 -5.36
CA GLY A 63 -13.47 0.12 -6.75
C GLY A 63 -13.18 -1.06 -7.69
N ASP A 64 -13.23 -0.75 -8.97
CA ASP A 64 -12.89 -1.71 -10.01
C ASP A 64 -11.40 -2.05 -9.92
N PRO A 65 -11.03 -3.34 -9.88
CA PRO A 65 -9.61 -3.72 -9.90
C PRO A 65 -8.84 -3.18 -11.10
N ALA A 66 -9.48 -2.97 -12.23
CA ALA A 66 -8.84 -2.44 -13.42
C ALA A 66 -8.30 -1.02 -13.21
N GLU A 67 -8.93 -0.22 -12.38
CA GLU A 67 -8.44 1.12 -12.06
C GLU A 67 -7.09 1.07 -11.34
N ALA A 68 -6.95 0.16 -10.38
CA ALA A 68 -5.69 -0.01 -9.68
C ALA A 68 -4.62 -0.60 -10.60
N ALA A 69 -4.99 -1.51 -11.48
CA ALA A 69 -4.07 -2.06 -12.47
C ALA A 69 -3.55 -0.98 -13.41
N THR A 70 -4.41 -0.06 -13.82
CA THR A 70 -4.00 1.08 -14.65
C THR A 70 -3.00 1.96 -13.89
N GLY A 71 -3.20 2.16 -12.59
CA GLY A 71 -2.25 2.87 -11.74
C GLY A 71 -0.89 2.21 -11.72
N ALA A 72 -0.86 0.88 -11.61
CA ALA A 72 0.39 0.12 -11.62
C ALA A 72 1.12 0.25 -12.97
N VAL A 73 0.40 0.16 -14.07
CA VAL A 73 0.98 0.33 -15.40
C VAL A 73 1.57 1.73 -15.54
N ARG A 74 0.85 2.74 -15.05
CA ARG A 74 1.34 4.13 -15.10
C ARG A 74 2.66 4.28 -14.36
N LEU A 75 2.79 3.65 -13.18
CA LEU A 75 4.04 3.67 -12.43
C LEU A 75 5.17 2.95 -13.16
N ALA A 76 4.86 1.85 -13.85
CA ALA A 76 5.86 1.10 -14.61
C ALA A 76 6.39 1.88 -15.80
N LEU A 77 5.61 2.82 -16.32
CA LEU A 77 5.94 3.60 -17.51
C LEU A 77 6.38 5.03 -17.19
N LEU A 78 6.75 5.32 -15.96
CA LEU A 78 7.22 6.65 -15.58
C LEU A 78 8.47 7.02 -16.36
N PRO A 79 8.60 8.31 -16.75
CA PRO A 79 9.82 8.76 -17.44
C PRO A 79 11.03 8.71 -16.50
N ASP A 80 12.22 8.77 -17.10
CA ASP A 80 13.48 8.61 -16.37
C ASP A 80 13.70 9.68 -15.29
N ASP A 81 13.14 10.87 -15.48
CA ASP A 81 13.26 11.98 -14.53
C ASP A 81 12.19 11.95 -13.44
N ALA A 82 11.30 10.96 -13.46
CA ALA A 82 10.24 10.87 -12.47
C ALA A 82 10.78 10.48 -11.09
N PRO A 83 10.03 10.79 -10.02
CA PRO A 83 10.45 10.45 -8.67
C PRO A 83 10.57 8.94 -8.45
N THR A 84 11.43 8.58 -7.51
CA THR A 84 11.56 7.24 -6.98
C THR A 84 11.41 7.28 -5.46
N GLY A 85 11.06 6.16 -4.85
CA GLY A 85 10.91 6.09 -3.40
C GLY A 85 9.64 6.76 -2.89
N ALA A 86 8.59 6.77 -3.68
CA ALA A 86 7.33 7.43 -3.32
C ALA A 86 6.18 6.42 -3.22
N LEU A 87 5.16 6.80 -2.48
CA LEU A 87 3.89 6.09 -2.41
C LEU A 87 2.87 6.84 -3.27
N TRP A 88 2.26 6.13 -4.19
CA TRP A 88 1.28 6.70 -5.11
C TRP A 88 -0.09 6.09 -4.88
N SER A 89 -1.11 6.91 -4.99
CA SER A 89 -2.47 6.41 -5.01
C SER A 89 -2.81 5.89 -6.42
N TRP A 90 -3.84 5.06 -6.48
CA TRP A 90 -4.29 4.46 -7.74
C TRP A 90 -4.71 5.51 -8.79
N ASP A 91 -5.13 6.68 -8.35
CA ASP A 91 -5.58 7.75 -9.25
C ASP A 91 -4.42 8.62 -9.78
N GLY A 92 -3.19 8.29 -9.43
CA GLY A 92 -2.02 9.02 -9.88
C GLY A 92 -1.57 10.13 -8.96
N THR A 93 -2.24 10.32 -7.82
CA THR A 93 -1.82 11.31 -6.85
C THR A 93 -0.78 10.74 -5.90
N ARG A 94 0.13 11.58 -5.44
CA ARG A 94 1.15 11.17 -4.49
C ARG A 94 0.57 11.15 -3.08
N THR A 95 0.88 10.08 -2.37
CA THR A 95 0.43 9.90 -0.99
C THR A 95 1.63 10.03 -0.06
N PRO A 96 1.49 10.71 1.08
CA PRO A 96 2.58 10.73 2.07
C PRO A 96 2.76 9.34 2.69
N TRP A 97 3.98 9.08 3.10
CA TRP A 97 4.31 7.83 3.79
C TRP A 97 3.58 7.65 5.12
#